data_005d3f45dd58c40941128dc128a18a37
#
_entry.id   005d3f45dd58c40941128dc128a18a37
#
_cell.length_a   1.000
_cell.length_b   1.000
_cell.length_c   1.000
_cell.angle_alpha   90.00
_cell.angle_beta   90.00
_cell.angle_gamma   90.00
#
_symmetry.space_group_name_H-M   'P 1'
#
loop_
_entity.id
_entity.type
_entity.pdbx_description
1 polymer ?
#
loop_
_entity_poly.entity_id
_entity_poly.type
_entity_poly.pdbx_seq_one_letter_code
_entity_poly.pdbx_strand_id
1 'polypeptide(L)'
;MKVSKSVESGFIYVLGVSSEMIQQDFFDHFKIQYSNDVVNCMEPNEDKLNIKVKKNRTIRQVRMSSDGSKIAFSEHYLGQYKVKILDIKEDKIQTIIKGDYKLNRIPDLSYPILDWHPSGEVLAIFEEKKGGITLNLYNLLNKKKNIKYLLGLEKVLSSSYNKKGSKMVLSAVK
;
A
#
# COMPACT_ATOMS: atom_id res chain seq x y z
N MET A 1 -35.47 17.80 35.24
CA MET A 1 -34.88 16.50 34.88
C MET A 1 -33.50 16.75 34.25
N LYS A 2 -32.38 16.40 34.91
CA LYS A 2 -31.04 16.58 34.34
C LYS A 2 -30.81 15.44 33.37
N VAL A 3 -30.90 15.70 32.09
CA VAL A 3 -30.45 14.76 31.04
C VAL A 3 -28.95 14.63 31.22
N SER A 4 -28.51 13.43 31.46
CA SER A 4 -27.09 13.10 31.61
C SER A 4 -26.30 13.50 30.33
N LYS A 5 -25.17 14.17 30.54
CA LYS A 5 -24.33 14.72 29.44
C LYS A 5 -23.38 13.70 28.83
N SER A 6 -23.47 12.40 29.14
CA SER A 6 -22.61 11.39 28.54
C SER A 6 -23.34 10.57 27.48
N VAL A 7 -22.63 10.21 26.43
CA VAL A 7 -23.12 9.31 25.35
C VAL A 7 -23.63 8.01 25.95
N GLU A 8 -22.90 7.44 26.91
CA GLU A 8 -23.26 6.19 27.60
C GLU A 8 -24.63 6.26 28.29
N SER A 9 -24.89 7.34 29.00
CA SER A 9 -26.20 7.55 29.64
C SER A 9 -27.32 7.72 28.62
N GLY A 10 -27.02 8.22 27.42
CA GLY A 10 -27.96 8.29 26.32
C GLY A 10 -28.34 6.89 25.83
N PHE A 11 -27.39 6.00 25.68
CA PHE A 11 -27.64 4.61 25.31
C PHE A 11 -28.51 3.89 26.33
N ILE A 12 -28.16 3.99 27.62
CA ILE A 12 -28.92 3.36 28.70
C ILE A 12 -30.35 3.92 28.76
N TYR A 13 -30.52 5.23 28.59
CA TYR A 13 -31.84 5.88 28.67
C TYR A 13 -32.75 5.50 27.50
N VAL A 14 -32.23 5.42 26.28
CA VAL A 14 -33.02 5.19 25.05
C VAL A 14 -33.18 3.71 24.76
N LEU A 15 -32.11 2.93 24.92
CA LEU A 15 -32.05 1.51 24.52
C LEU A 15 -32.11 0.54 25.69
N GLY A 16 -31.96 1.02 26.92
CA GLY A 16 -31.95 0.19 28.13
C GLY A 16 -30.69 -0.65 28.31
N VAL A 17 -29.68 -0.47 27.46
CA VAL A 17 -28.43 -1.23 27.47
C VAL A 17 -27.23 -0.30 27.38
N SER A 18 -26.08 -0.74 27.87
CA SER A 18 -24.83 0.02 27.77
C SER A 18 -24.22 -0.05 26.34
N SER A 19 -23.43 0.94 26.00
CA SER A 19 -22.68 0.92 24.72
C SER A 19 -21.74 -0.27 24.63
N GLU A 20 -21.16 -0.70 25.74
CA GLU A 20 -20.31 -1.89 25.82
C GLU A 20 -21.09 -3.17 25.48
N MET A 21 -22.31 -3.34 25.99
CA MET A 21 -23.16 -4.48 25.62
C MET A 21 -23.50 -4.50 24.16
N ILE A 22 -23.88 -3.35 23.58
CA ILE A 22 -24.17 -3.25 22.16
C ILE A 22 -22.93 -3.60 21.32
N GLN A 23 -21.76 -3.12 21.73
CA GLN A 23 -20.51 -3.42 21.05
C GLN A 23 -20.19 -4.92 21.12
N GLN A 24 -20.37 -5.55 22.27
CA GLN A 24 -20.14 -6.98 22.43
C GLN A 24 -21.11 -7.80 21.56
N ASP A 25 -22.39 -7.49 21.61
CA ASP A 25 -23.43 -8.16 20.80
C ASP A 25 -23.13 -8.01 19.29
N PHE A 26 -22.66 -6.82 18.89
CA PHE A 26 -22.25 -6.58 17.50
C PHE A 26 -21.09 -7.49 17.09
N PHE A 27 -20.02 -7.57 17.89
CA PHE A 27 -18.89 -8.43 17.58
C PHE A 27 -19.28 -9.92 17.59
N ASP A 28 -20.09 -10.35 18.53
CA ASP A 28 -20.52 -11.74 18.64
C ASP A 28 -21.42 -12.14 17.45
N HIS A 29 -22.34 -11.23 17.04
CA HIS A 29 -23.17 -11.44 15.86
C HIS A 29 -22.32 -11.65 14.60
N PHE A 30 -21.38 -10.74 14.32
CA PHE A 30 -20.53 -10.87 13.12
C PHE A 30 -19.56 -12.04 13.24
N LYS A 31 -19.05 -12.36 14.41
CA LYS A 31 -18.22 -13.55 14.62
C LYS A 31 -18.96 -14.83 14.25
N ILE A 32 -20.22 -14.95 14.63
CA ILE A 32 -21.06 -16.10 14.26
C ILE A 32 -21.34 -16.08 12.75
N GLN A 33 -21.71 -14.94 12.18
CA GLN A 33 -22.02 -14.80 10.77
C GLN A 33 -20.83 -15.19 9.88
N TYR A 34 -19.62 -14.74 10.22
CA TYR A 34 -18.43 -15.02 9.41
C TYR A 34 -17.68 -16.30 9.81
N SER A 35 -18.06 -16.96 10.89
CA SER A 35 -17.44 -18.22 11.29
C SER A 35 -17.55 -19.31 10.19
N ASN A 36 -18.68 -19.34 9.49
CA ASN A 36 -18.88 -20.29 8.40
C ASN A 36 -18.04 -19.96 7.15
N ASP A 37 -17.78 -18.67 6.90
CA ASP A 37 -16.93 -18.25 5.78
C ASP A 37 -15.47 -18.64 6.02
N VAL A 38 -15.02 -18.56 7.28
CA VAL A 38 -13.65 -18.92 7.69
C VAL A 38 -13.38 -20.41 7.56
N VAL A 39 -14.38 -21.27 7.80
CA VAL A 39 -14.23 -22.75 7.69
C VAL A 39 -13.77 -23.19 6.29
N ASN A 40 -14.16 -22.44 5.26
CA ASN A 40 -13.79 -22.72 3.88
C ASN A 40 -12.55 -21.93 3.39
N CYS A 41 -11.99 -21.08 4.24
CA CYS A 41 -10.79 -20.32 3.92
C CYS A 41 -9.56 -21.13 4.35
N MET A 42 -8.61 -21.31 3.42
CA MET A 42 -7.29 -21.81 3.80
C MET A 42 -6.59 -20.74 4.65
N GLU A 43 -6.07 -21.13 5.80
CA GLU A 43 -5.16 -20.25 6.54
C GLU A 43 -3.95 -19.91 5.66
N PRO A 44 -3.46 -18.66 5.70
CA PRO A 44 -2.24 -18.30 4.99
C PRO A 44 -1.12 -19.24 5.45
N ASN A 45 -0.42 -19.85 4.49
CA ASN A 45 0.75 -20.68 4.78
C ASN A 45 1.68 -19.97 5.78
N GLU A 46 2.31 -20.76 6.64
CA GLU A 46 3.25 -20.24 7.66
C GLU A 46 4.50 -19.58 7.07
N ASP A 47 4.73 -19.71 5.77
CA ASP A 47 5.81 -19.07 5.02
C ASP A 47 5.61 -17.54 4.92
N LYS A 48 5.62 -16.91 6.08
CA LYS A 48 5.56 -15.44 6.18
C LYS A 48 6.93 -14.85 5.86
N LEU A 49 6.99 -13.99 4.86
CA LEU A 49 8.17 -13.16 4.64
C LEU A 49 8.41 -12.29 5.87
N ASN A 50 9.56 -12.45 6.51
CA ASN A 50 9.88 -11.76 7.75
C ASN A 50 10.37 -10.33 7.49
N ILE A 51 9.49 -9.49 6.91
CA ILE A 51 9.80 -8.08 6.71
C ILE A 51 9.61 -7.34 8.04
N LYS A 52 10.71 -7.02 8.71
CA LYS A 52 10.68 -6.22 9.94
C LYS A 52 10.25 -4.78 9.62
N VAL A 53 9.00 -4.47 9.87
CA VAL A 53 8.46 -3.11 9.76
C VAL A 53 8.66 -2.39 11.09
N LYS A 54 9.32 -1.24 11.08
CA LYS A 54 9.47 -0.41 12.29
C LYS A 54 8.10 0.16 12.69
N LYS A 55 7.90 0.35 14.00
CA LYS A 55 6.69 0.98 14.54
C LYS A 55 6.38 2.30 13.82
N ASN A 56 5.09 2.54 13.57
CA ASN A 56 4.57 3.74 12.88
C ASN A 56 4.95 3.86 11.39
N ARG A 57 5.33 2.77 10.73
CA ARG A 57 5.55 2.73 9.28
C ARG A 57 4.47 1.91 8.60
N THR A 58 4.08 2.33 7.41
CA THR A 58 3.07 1.65 6.59
C THR A 58 3.72 1.14 5.31
N ILE A 59 3.50 -0.14 5.00
CA ILE A 59 3.88 -0.72 3.70
C ILE A 59 2.72 -0.54 2.74
N ARG A 60 3.02 -0.11 1.52
CA ARG A 60 2.07 0.05 0.42
C ARG A 60 2.69 -0.41 -0.89
N GLN A 61 1.84 -0.56 -1.93
CA GLN A 61 2.30 -0.85 -3.29
C GLN A 61 3.21 -2.08 -3.38
N VAL A 62 2.80 -3.19 -2.77
CA VAL A 62 3.56 -4.44 -2.85
C VAL A 62 3.40 -5.05 -4.24
N ARG A 63 4.50 -5.31 -4.92
CA ARG A 63 4.55 -5.91 -6.27
C ARG A 63 5.63 -6.98 -6.34
N MET A 64 5.24 -8.17 -6.76
CA MET A 64 6.17 -9.28 -7.00
C MET A 64 6.70 -9.22 -8.44
N SER A 65 7.98 -9.53 -8.63
CA SER A 65 8.55 -9.70 -9.97
C SER A 65 7.94 -10.90 -10.69
N SER A 66 7.98 -10.92 -12.01
CA SER A 66 7.35 -11.96 -12.84
C SER A 66 7.90 -13.36 -12.59
N ASP A 67 9.16 -13.46 -12.17
CA ASP A 67 9.85 -14.70 -11.82
C ASP A 67 9.66 -15.12 -10.35
N GLY A 68 8.94 -14.30 -9.55
CA GLY A 68 8.71 -14.54 -8.12
C GLY A 68 9.94 -14.36 -7.22
N SER A 69 11.10 -13.94 -7.76
CA SER A 69 12.34 -13.85 -6.99
C SER A 69 12.46 -12.59 -6.13
N LYS A 70 11.73 -11.52 -6.48
CA LYS A 70 11.85 -10.21 -5.84
C LYS A 70 10.50 -9.59 -5.54
N ILE A 71 10.44 -8.84 -4.45
CA ILE A 71 9.27 -8.04 -4.08
C ILE A 71 9.68 -6.57 -3.97
N ALA A 72 9.02 -5.71 -4.74
CA ALA A 72 9.13 -4.27 -4.59
C ALA A 72 7.99 -3.76 -3.71
N PHE A 73 8.27 -2.86 -2.81
CA PHE A 73 7.27 -2.23 -1.96
C PHE A 73 7.67 -0.81 -1.56
N SER A 74 6.69 -0.01 -1.19
CA SER A 74 6.91 1.32 -0.62
C SER A 74 6.67 1.31 0.88
N GLU A 75 7.60 1.90 1.64
CA GLU A 75 7.49 2.12 3.08
C GLU A 75 7.28 3.61 3.34
N HIS A 76 6.22 3.97 4.05
CA HIS A 76 5.84 5.36 4.34
C HIS A 76 6.00 5.68 5.83
N TYR A 77 6.49 6.89 6.11
CA TYR A 77 6.68 7.40 7.47
C TYR A 77 6.70 8.93 7.48
N LEU A 78 5.79 9.56 8.22
CA LEU A 78 5.76 11.02 8.47
C LEU A 78 6.06 11.87 7.22
N GLY A 79 5.30 11.69 6.15
CA GLY A 79 5.45 12.46 4.91
C GLY A 79 6.66 12.07 4.04
N GLN A 80 7.37 11.02 4.39
CA GLN A 80 8.45 10.45 3.60
C GLN A 80 8.07 9.04 3.10
N TYR A 81 8.64 8.65 1.99
CA TYR A 81 8.54 7.27 1.52
C TYR A 81 9.90 6.74 1.04
N LYS A 82 10.01 5.42 1.08
CA LYS A 82 11.16 4.68 0.53
C LYS A 82 10.63 3.57 -0.35
N VAL A 83 11.17 3.45 -1.55
CA VAL A 83 10.95 2.28 -2.38
C VAL A 83 12.07 1.29 -2.08
N LYS A 84 11.66 0.08 -1.75
CA LYS A 84 12.55 -1.01 -1.36
C LYS A 84 12.30 -2.23 -2.22
N ILE A 85 13.34 -3.01 -2.44
CA ILE A 85 13.26 -4.33 -3.07
C ILE A 85 13.79 -5.36 -2.06
N LEU A 86 12.99 -6.38 -1.83
CA LEU A 86 13.39 -7.60 -1.13
C LEU A 86 13.78 -8.65 -2.18
N ASP A 87 14.98 -9.17 -2.10
CA ASP A 87 15.36 -10.42 -2.74
C ASP A 87 14.95 -11.58 -1.82
N ILE A 88 14.07 -12.45 -2.29
CA ILE A 88 13.48 -13.52 -1.48
C ILE A 88 14.52 -14.59 -1.17
N LYS A 89 15.43 -14.89 -2.10
CA LYS A 89 16.44 -15.93 -1.93
C LYS A 89 17.55 -15.51 -0.95
N GLU A 90 17.97 -14.25 -1.06
CA GLU A 90 19.05 -13.70 -0.23
C GLU A 90 18.53 -13.12 1.11
N ASP A 91 17.21 -13.05 1.31
CA ASP A 91 16.53 -12.33 2.42
C ASP A 91 17.11 -10.93 2.65
N LYS A 92 17.42 -10.25 1.53
CA LYS A 92 18.09 -8.95 1.56
C LYS A 92 17.19 -7.84 1.06
N ILE A 93 17.06 -6.80 1.87
CA ILE A 93 16.28 -5.61 1.53
C ILE A 93 17.22 -4.49 1.10
N GLN A 94 16.99 -3.95 -0.11
CA GLN A 94 17.70 -2.79 -0.63
C GLN A 94 16.74 -1.61 -0.79
N THR A 95 17.14 -0.42 -0.32
CA THR A 95 16.43 0.83 -0.60
C THR A 95 16.94 1.41 -1.92
N ILE A 96 16.06 1.64 -2.88
CA ILE A 96 16.41 2.14 -4.22
C ILE A 96 16.03 3.61 -4.44
N ILE A 97 14.94 4.06 -3.83
CA ILE A 97 14.49 5.46 -3.86
C ILE A 97 14.12 5.91 -2.47
N LYS A 98 14.41 7.17 -2.19
CA LYS A 98 13.88 7.92 -1.06
C LYS A 98 13.19 9.16 -1.60
N GLY A 99 11.99 9.41 -1.18
CA GLY A 99 11.21 10.58 -1.55
C GLY A 99 10.48 11.15 -0.35
N ASP A 100 10.01 12.36 -0.49
CA ASP A 100 9.22 13.08 0.50
C ASP A 100 8.02 13.73 -0.17
N TYR A 101 6.97 13.89 0.62
CA TYR A 101 5.82 14.70 0.23
C TYR A 101 6.05 16.12 0.66
N LYS A 102 5.66 17.07 -0.17
CA LYS A 102 5.72 18.49 0.21
C LYS A 102 4.75 18.77 1.35
N LEU A 103 5.23 19.40 2.41
CA LEU A 103 4.45 19.72 3.61
C LEU A 103 3.30 20.73 3.34
N ASN A 104 3.35 21.45 2.24
CA ASN A 104 2.33 22.46 1.86
C ASN A 104 1.15 21.88 1.07
N ARG A 105 1.08 20.56 0.91
CA ARG A 105 -0.02 19.86 0.22
C ARG A 105 -0.43 18.63 1.00
N ILE A 106 -1.69 18.24 0.87
CA ILE A 106 -2.15 16.94 1.35
C ILE A 106 -1.42 15.88 0.52
N PRO A 107 -0.60 15.01 1.15
CA PRO A 107 0.15 14.02 0.41
C PRO A 107 -0.78 13.00 -0.22
N ASP A 108 -0.61 12.74 -1.52
CA ASP A 108 -1.27 11.61 -2.16
C ASP A 108 -0.53 10.32 -1.81
N LEU A 109 -1.05 9.62 -0.81
CA LEU A 109 -0.47 8.37 -0.32
C LEU A 109 -0.61 7.19 -1.30
N SER A 110 -1.24 7.39 -2.47
CA SER A 110 -1.24 6.39 -3.55
C SER A 110 0.13 6.25 -4.21
N TYR A 111 0.94 7.32 -4.17
CA TYR A 111 2.31 7.28 -4.67
C TYR A 111 3.31 6.80 -3.62
N PRO A 112 4.46 6.22 -4.08
CA PRO A 112 4.82 5.90 -5.45
C PRO A 112 4.05 4.67 -5.95
N ILE A 113 3.69 4.64 -7.25
CA ILE A 113 3.11 3.45 -7.89
C ILE A 113 4.25 2.62 -8.47
N LEU A 114 4.19 1.32 -8.26
CA LEU A 114 5.25 0.39 -8.64
C LEU A 114 4.73 -0.63 -9.66
N ASP A 115 5.53 -0.92 -10.67
CA ASP A 115 5.24 -1.98 -11.63
C ASP A 115 6.54 -2.62 -12.15
N TRP A 116 6.54 -3.95 -12.25
CA TRP A 116 7.69 -4.68 -12.73
C TRP A 116 7.66 -4.84 -14.25
N HIS A 117 8.78 -4.56 -14.90
CA HIS A 117 9.00 -5.04 -16.26
C HIS A 117 9.03 -6.57 -16.25
N PRO A 118 8.45 -7.26 -17.26
CA PRO A 118 8.41 -8.72 -17.33
C PRO A 118 9.75 -9.43 -17.22
N SER A 119 10.86 -8.75 -17.57
CA SER A 119 12.21 -9.31 -17.39
C SER A 119 12.63 -9.47 -15.92
N GLY A 120 11.92 -8.85 -14.97
CA GLY A 120 12.33 -8.83 -13.55
C GLY A 120 13.54 -7.95 -13.24
N GLU A 121 14.13 -7.28 -14.24
CA GLU A 121 15.35 -6.47 -14.09
C GLU A 121 15.08 -4.97 -13.95
N VAL A 122 13.91 -4.51 -14.39
CA VAL A 122 13.55 -3.09 -14.38
C VAL A 122 12.28 -2.89 -13.57
N LEU A 123 12.33 -1.94 -12.65
CA LEU A 123 11.17 -1.48 -11.87
C LEU A 123 10.76 -0.10 -12.36
N ALA A 124 9.53 0.04 -12.81
CA ALA A 124 8.89 1.31 -13.09
C ALA A 124 8.32 1.89 -11.79
N ILE A 125 8.65 3.15 -11.53
CA ILE A 125 8.26 3.85 -10.31
C ILE A 125 7.68 5.19 -10.73
N PHE A 126 6.38 5.37 -10.49
CA PHE A 126 5.73 6.65 -10.72
C PHE A 126 5.74 7.45 -9.43
N GLU A 127 6.17 8.68 -9.53
CA GLU A 127 6.29 9.60 -8.39
C GLU A 127 5.67 10.95 -8.75
N GLU A 128 5.02 11.58 -7.79
CA GLU A 128 4.64 12.99 -7.93
C GLU A 128 5.82 13.87 -7.50
N LYS A 129 6.35 14.67 -8.42
CA LYS A 129 7.45 15.58 -8.16
C LYS A 129 7.17 16.97 -8.75
N LYS A 130 7.35 17.99 -7.95
CA LYS A 130 7.19 19.41 -8.39
C LYS A 130 5.85 19.72 -9.05
N GLY A 131 4.78 19.02 -8.66
CA GLY A 131 3.44 19.19 -9.22
C GLY A 131 3.20 18.51 -10.55
N GLY A 132 4.07 17.60 -10.96
CA GLY A 132 3.92 16.77 -12.14
C GLY A 132 4.25 15.31 -11.84
N ILE A 133 3.90 14.44 -12.78
CA ILE A 133 4.16 13.01 -12.67
C ILE A 133 5.48 12.67 -13.35
N THR A 134 6.31 11.92 -12.65
CA THR A 134 7.56 11.38 -13.19
C THR A 134 7.52 9.86 -13.20
N LEU A 135 7.99 9.28 -14.30
CA LEU A 135 8.28 7.85 -14.40
C LEU A 135 9.78 7.63 -14.27
N ASN A 136 10.17 6.89 -13.26
CA ASN A 136 11.54 6.51 -13.00
C ASN A 136 11.70 5.01 -13.32
N LEU A 137 12.42 4.69 -14.37
CA LEU A 137 12.78 3.31 -14.73
C LEU A 137 14.10 2.96 -14.06
N TYR A 138 14.02 2.18 -12.99
CA TYR A 138 15.19 1.72 -12.25
C TYR A 138 15.64 0.35 -12.75
N ASN A 139 16.85 0.28 -13.31
CA ASN A 139 17.45 -0.98 -13.71
C ASN A 139 18.30 -1.54 -12.56
N LEU A 140 18.00 -2.78 -12.15
CA LEU A 140 18.62 -3.44 -11.00
C LEU A 140 20.07 -3.85 -11.26
N LEU A 141 20.39 -4.25 -12.48
CA LEU A 141 21.71 -4.76 -12.84
C LEU A 141 22.79 -3.67 -12.77
N ASN A 142 22.53 -2.54 -13.39
CA ASN A 142 23.48 -1.44 -13.45
C ASN A 142 23.20 -0.32 -12.45
N LYS A 143 22.12 -0.44 -11.66
CA LYS A 143 21.64 0.53 -10.66
C LYS A 143 21.38 1.93 -11.26
N LYS A 144 21.15 2.01 -12.56
CA LYS A 144 20.87 3.27 -13.26
C LYS A 144 19.37 3.60 -13.20
N LYS A 145 19.11 4.91 -13.18
CA LYS A 145 17.77 5.50 -13.21
C LYS A 145 17.57 6.26 -14.51
N ASN A 146 16.49 5.99 -15.20
CA ASN A 146 16.05 6.77 -16.35
C ASN A 146 14.74 7.46 -15.97
N ILE A 147 14.76 8.79 -15.88
CA ILE A 147 13.62 9.59 -15.42
C ILE A 147 12.98 10.24 -16.63
N LYS A 148 11.66 10.06 -16.78
CA LYS A 148 10.83 10.70 -17.79
C LYS A 148 9.73 11.51 -17.09
N TYR A 149 9.50 12.72 -17.57
CA TYR A 149 8.37 13.56 -17.13
C TYR A 149 7.15 13.22 -17.99
N LEU A 150 6.04 12.91 -17.35
CA LEU A 150 4.76 12.61 -18.03
C LEU A 150 3.93 13.89 -18.09
N LEU A 151 4.16 14.66 -19.13
CA LEU A 151 3.44 15.93 -19.33
C LEU A 151 1.97 15.68 -19.68
N GLY A 152 1.07 16.53 -19.18
CA GLY A 152 -0.36 16.44 -19.46
C GLY A 152 -1.12 15.36 -18.69
N LEU A 153 -0.50 14.71 -17.70
CA LEU A 153 -1.16 13.83 -16.75
C LEU A 153 -1.19 14.50 -15.38
N GLU A 154 -2.38 14.59 -14.79
CA GLU A 154 -2.55 15.07 -13.42
C GLU A 154 -2.27 13.96 -12.39
N LYS A 155 -2.69 12.74 -12.70
CA LYS A 155 -2.55 11.61 -11.81
C LYS A 155 -2.43 10.29 -12.58
N VAL A 156 -1.57 9.39 -12.12
CA VAL A 156 -1.55 7.98 -12.52
C VAL A 156 -2.20 7.16 -11.42
N LEU A 157 -3.14 6.30 -11.79
CA LEU A 157 -3.87 5.44 -10.86
C LEU A 157 -3.27 4.04 -10.81
N SER A 158 -2.89 3.51 -11.97
CA SER A 158 -2.26 2.20 -12.10
C SER A 158 -1.43 2.11 -13.38
N SER A 159 -0.55 1.13 -13.42
CA SER A 159 0.25 0.80 -14.59
C SER A 159 0.32 -0.71 -14.78
N SER A 160 0.52 -1.13 -16.01
CA SER A 160 0.78 -2.53 -16.33
C SER A 160 1.58 -2.67 -17.60
N TYR A 161 2.60 -3.51 -17.58
CA TYR A 161 3.35 -3.90 -18.78
C TYR A 161 2.62 -4.98 -19.57
N ASN A 162 2.78 -4.96 -20.88
CA ASN A 162 2.42 -6.12 -21.68
C ASN A 162 3.43 -7.27 -21.43
N LYS A 163 3.04 -8.50 -21.76
CA LYS A 163 3.86 -9.71 -21.53
C LYS A 163 5.27 -9.63 -22.12
N LYS A 164 5.46 -8.90 -23.23
CA LYS A 164 6.77 -8.70 -23.88
C LYS A 164 7.60 -7.55 -23.28
N GLY A 165 7.04 -6.75 -22.36
CA GLY A 165 7.71 -5.57 -21.80
C GLY A 165 7.84 -4.37 -22.76
N SER A 166 7.42 -4.50 -24.01
CA SER A 166 7.60 -3.46 -25.04
C SER A 166 6.62 -2.28 -24.92
N LYS A 167 5.52 -2.47 -24.21
CA LYS A 167 4.46 -1.46 -24.02
C LYS A 167 4.01 -1.44 -22.58
N MET A 168 3.63 -0.26 -22.11
CA MET A 168 3.01 -0.05 -20.82
C MET A 168 1.67 0.65 -21.01
N VAL A 169 0.65 0.20 -20.31
CA VAL A 169 -0.67 0.83 -20.24
C VAL A 169 -0.78 1.56 -18.90
N LEU A 170 -1.32 2.75 -18.92
CA LEU A 170 -1.56 3.56 -17.73
C LEU A 170 -3.05 3.87 -17.62
N SER A 171 -3.60 3.69 -16.42
CA SER A 171 -4.85 4.33 -16.02
C SER A 171 -4.48 5.67 -15.39
N ALA A 172 -4.95 6.77 -15.97
CA ALA A 172 -4.53 8.11 -15.56
C ALA A 172 -5.66 9.13 -15.68
N VAL A 173 -5.55 10.19 -14.90
CA VAL A 173 -6.38 11.40 -15.01
C VAL A 173 -5.57 12.46 -15.76
N LYS A 174 -6.29 13.17 -16.67
CA LYS A 174 -5.72 14.19 -17.53
C LYS A 174 -6.35 15.55 -17.22
#